data_700f762cc18cab3479b9bb58434b9e03
#
_entry.id   700f762cc18cab3479b9bb58434b9e03
#
_cell.length_a   1.000
_cell.length_b   1.000
_cell.length_c   1.000
_cell.angle_alpha   90.00
_cell.angle_beta   90.00
_cell.angle_gamma   90.00
#
_symmetry.space_group_name_H-M   'P 1'
#
loop_
_entity.id
_entity.type
_entity.pdbx_description
1 polymer ?
#
loop_
_entity_poly.entity_id
_entity_poly.type
_entity_poly.pdbx_seq_one_letter_code
_entity_poly.pdbx_strand_id
1 'polypeptide(L)'
;MRRYPERPAVVHHGDTLTYRQLGELVRTLAHRLGTAPGVVAVPATHTPDTVVALLGILAAGGAYCPVDPAFPPQRRQDMLAAVGCRTAVGAGVAQPGVRVVELPGTTIETQDGTQDRTQAGQAGTRSAPERTGPERPAYLLFTSGSTGQPKPVVTPRRAISATVDSLRTLFGLTAEDRVLQFASLNWDTCFEEILPTLTGGAALVLDRDAHSGSFPRFLRMVERERIGVLDLPTAFWHELVLHLAEEGLALPECVRLLVIGGEAANPARLADWAALDTGRVRLLNTYGSTETTLITHAVDLHGPLAAARDRPWAAGDRVPIGRALPHVYERISERGELLIGGPAVALGYLGLPEATADRFSEDAEGVRWYRTGDRVGRAPDGVLTHQGRLDGEFKVRGIRVDPAEVEAHLAGHPGVHAVAVTGTTLAGRSALVAYVVPRAGAAAGSLGAELRTYLRDRVPGHLVPSRITVVPELVLTASGKVDRAGSHRLHSARGAGEGAGAQLPEPAHH
;
A
#
# COMPACT_ATOMS: atom_id res chain seq x y z
N MET A 1 15.40 7.51 19.36
CA MET A 1 15.24 6.97 20.72
C MET A 1 16.09 7.71 21.76
N ARG A 2 17.40 7.99 21.54
CA ARG A 2 18.25 8.68 22.53
C ARG A 2 17.87 10.14 22.76
N ARG A 3 17.31 10.84 21.78
CA ARG A 3 17.01 12.29 21.86
C ARG A 3 15.77 12.60 22.70
N TYR A 4 14.78 11.69 22.71
CA TYR A 4 13.49 11.87 23.39
C TYR A 4 13.07 10.60 24.13
N PRO A 5 13.82 10.13 25.15
CA PRO A 5 13.59 8.80 25.73
C PRO A 5 12.24 8.63 26.40
N GLU A 6 11.72 9.68 27.04
CA GLU A 6 10.48 9.62 27.82
C GLU A 6 9.23 10.01 27.01
N ARG A 7 9.39 10.46 25.76
CA ARG A 7 8.22 10.80 24.93
C ARG A 7 7.51 9.55 24.44
N PRO A 8 6.18 9.64 24.21
CA PRO A 8 5.43 8.61 23.49
C PRO A 8 6.08 8.32 22.14
N ALA A 9 6.36 7.05 21.86
CA ALA A 9 6.81 6.57 20.56
C ALA A 9 5.67 5.84 19.83
N VAL A 10 4.98 4.94 20.55
CA VAL A 10 3.84 4.18 20.01
C VAL A 10 2.71 4.26 21.02
N VAL A 11 1.51 4.59 20.52
CA VAL A 11 0.27 4.62 21.31
C VAL A 11 -0.67 3.57 20.71
N HIS A 12 -1.22 2.73 21.57
CA HIS A 12 -2.12 1.65 21.15
C HIS A 12 -3.28 1.51 22.14
N HIS A 13 -4.48 1.87 21.74
CA HIS A 13 -5.69 1.86 22.57
C HIS A 13 -5.56 2.63 23.91
N GLY A 14 -4.85 3.75 23.87
CA GLY A 14 -4.60 4.56 25.07
C GLY A 14 -3.33 4.19 25.84
N ASP A 15 -2.82 2.99 25.66
CA ASP A 15 -1.55 2.55 26.21
C ASP A 15 -0.37 3.12 25.44
N THR A 16 0.73 3.41 26.12
CA THR A 16 1.87 4.11 25.53
C THR A 16 3.19 3.38 25.77
N LEU A 17 3.94 3.15 24.68
CA LEU A 17 5.36 2.82 24.72
C LEU A 17 6.18 4.09 24.52
N THR A 18 7.05 4.41 25.46
CA THR A 18 8.02 5.49 25.31
C THR A 18 9.13 5.08 24.33
N TYR A 19 9.89 6.06 23.83
CA TYR A 19 11.08 5.80 23.00
C TYR A 19 12.14 4.97 23.74
N ARG A 20 12.24 5.08 25.06
CA ARG A 20 13.13 4.24 25.91
C ARG A 20 12.67 2.80 25.85
N GLN A 21 11.41 2.52 26.18
CA GLN A 21 10.82 1.18 26.19
C GLN A 21 10.87 0.53 24.81
N LEU A 22 10.47 1.27 23.76
CA LEU A 22 10.60 0.80 22.39
C LEU A 22 12.06 0.44 22.05
N GLY A 23 13.02 1.27 22.45
CA GLY A 23 14.44 1.01 22.22
C GLY A 23 14.96 -0.23 22.95
N GLU A 24 14.43 -0.56 24.13
CA GLU A 24 14.76 -1.79 24.88
C GLU A 24 14.21 -3.04 24.18
N LEU A 25 12.95 -2.99 23.79
CA LEU A 25 12.31 -4.10 23.02
C LEU A 25 13.05 -4.35 21.71
N VAL A 26 13.36 -3.30 20.95
CA VAL A 26 14.11 -3.39 19.68
C VAL A 26 15.49 -4.02 19.88
N ARG A 27 16.24 -3.61 20.92
CA ARG A 27 17.57 -4.20 21.23
C ARG A 27 17.45 -5.67 21.63
N THR A 28 16.47 -6.00 22.44
CA THR A 28 16.22 -7.37 22.88
C THR A 28 15.91 -8.28 21.69
N LEU A 29 15.03 -7.84 20.80
CA LEU A 29 14.70 -8.60 19.59
C LEU A 29 15.91 -8.73 18.66
N ALA A 30 16.65 -7.64 18.43
CA ALA A 30 17.85 -7.67 17.59
C ALA A 30 18.89 -8.66 18.13
N HIS A 31 19.06 -8.74 19.45
CA HIS A 31 19.95 -9.73 20.08
C HIS A 31 19.44 -11.18 19.87
N ARG A 32 18.14 -11.43 20.03
CA ARG A 32 17.53 -12.77 19.77
C ARG A 32 17.67 -13.22 18.32
N LEU A 33 17.58 -12.28 17.37
CA LEU A 33 17.76 -12.55 15.94
C LEU A 33 19.19 -12.88 15.58
N GLY A 34 20.16 -12.28 16.29
CA GLY A 34 21.58 -12.36 15.96
C GLY A 34 21.98 -11.39 14.85
N THR A 35 23.25 -11.42 14.43
CA THR A 35 23.78 -10.52 13.40
C THR A 35 23.38 -11.01 11.99
N ALA A 36 22.83 -10.10 11.18
CA ALA A 36 22.48 -10.34 9.78
C ALA A 36 21.61 -11.59 9.55
N PRO A 37 20.41 -11.67 10.16
CA PRO A 37 19.55 -12.88 10.12
C PRO A 37 18.97 -13.19 8.72
N GLY A 38 19.32 -12.41 7.70
CA GLY A 38 18.75 -12.52 6.36
C GLY A 38 17.35 -11.91 6.25
N VAL A 39 16.50 -12.52 5.43
CA VAL A 39 15.09 -12.14 5.33
C VAL A 39 14.33 -12.73 6.52
N VAL A 40 13.58 -11.88 7.21
CA VAL A 40 12.82 -12.26 8.41
C VAL A 40 11.34 -11.98 8.19
N ALA A 41 10.52 -13.02 8.23
CA ALA A 41 9.07 -12.91 8.10
C ALA A 41 8.41 -12.37 9.38
N VAL A 42 7.41 -11.51 9.22
CA VAL A 42 6.64 -10.91 10.32
C VAL A 42 5.15 -10.97 10.00
N PRO A 43 4.28 -11.39 10.93
CA PRO A 43 2.84 -11.23 10.76
C PRO A 43 2.50 -9.74 10.63
N ALA A 44 1.85 -9.38 9.53
CA ALA A 44 1.45 -7.99 9.28
C ALA A 44 0.16 -7.68 10.05
N THR A 45 0.29 -7.30 11.31
CA THR A 45 -0.80 -6.95 12.22
C THR A 45 -0.66 -5.54 12.76
N HIS A 46 -1.77 -4.80 12.87
CA HIS A 46 -1.77 -3.41 13.40
C HIS A 46 -1.57 -3.40 14.93
N THR A 47 -0.37 -3.79 15.36
CA THR A 47 0.03 -3.86 16.76
C THR A 47 1.42 -3.29 16.98
N PRO A 48 1.76 -2.86 18.21
CA PRO A 48 3.12 -2.43 18.55
C PRO A 48 4.18 -3.48 18.25
N ASP A 49 3.81 -4.77 18.33
CA ASP A 49 4.69 -5.90 18.03
C ASP A 49 5.28 -5.85 16.62
N THR A 50 4.47 -5.46 15.63
CA THR A 50 4.94 -5.31 14.25
C THR A 50 5.95 -4.16 14.11
N VAL A 51 5.75 -3.06 14.84
CA VAL A 51 6.71 -1.94 14.90
C VAL A 51 8.03 -2.38 15.54
N VAL A 52 7.96 -3.10 16.68
CA VAL A 52 9.13 -3.67 17.34
C VAL A 52 9.87 -4.65 16.43
N ALA A 53 9.12 -5.52 15.72
CA ALA A 53 9.68 -6.46 14.77
C ALA A 53 10.41 -5.77 13.63
N LEU A 54 9.78 -4.80 12.96
CA LEU A 54 10.39 -4.01 11.89
C LEU A 54 11.72 -3.39 12.35
N LEU A 55 11.70 -2.64 13.45
CA LEU A 55 12.87 -1.94 13.94
C LEU A 55 13.95 -2.90 14.47
N GLY A 56 13.57 -3.99 15.13
CA GLY A 56 14.47 -5.02 15.64
C GLY A 56 15.21 -5.76 14.54
N ILE A 57 14.49 -6.11 13.45
CA ILE A 57 15.08 -6.75 12.26
C ILE A 57 16.08 -5.80 11.59
N LEU A 58 15.69 -4.54 11.39
CA LEU A 58 16.58 -3.54 10.81
C LEU A 58 17.83 -3.31 11.69
N ALA A 59 17.67 -3.29 13.02
CA ALA A 59 18.77 -3.15 13.97
C ALA A 59 19.70 -4.37 13.97
N ALA A 60 19.18 -5.58 13.76
CA ALA A 60 19.96 -6.81 13.62
C ALA A 60 20.70 -6.92 12.26
N GLY A 61 20.46 -6.00 11.33
CA GLY A 61 21.02 -6.05 9.98
C GLY A 61 20.28 -7.00 9.02
N GLY A 62 19.07 -7.42 9.38
CA GLY A 62 18.17 -8.21 8.55
C GLY A 62 17.32 -7.39 7.59
N ALA A 63 16.52 -8.08 6.78
CA ALA A 63 15.51 -7.52 5.89
C ALA A 63 14.10 -7.91 6.36
N TYR A 64 13.24 -6.91 6.57
CA TYR A 64 11.86 -7.11 7.00
C TYR A 64 11.01 -7.64 5.82
N CYS A 65 10.21 -8.66 6.07
CA CYS A 65 9.30 -9.24 5.09
C CYS A 65 7.92 -9.47 5.75
N PRO A 66 6.95 -8.57 5.56
CA PRO A 66 5.62 -8.76 6.12
C PRO A 66 4.85 -9.84 5.37
N VAL A 67 4.05 -10.58 6.11
CA VAL A 67 3.15 -11.60 5.57
C VAL A 67 1.79 -11.47 6.25
N ASP A 68 0.76 -11.24 5.47
CA ASP A 68 -0.60 -11.15 6.00
C ASP A 68 -1.09 -12.53 6.47
N PRO A 69 -1.44 -12.70 7.74
CA PRO A 69 -2.03 -13.94 8.23
C PRO A 69 -3.33 -14.33 7.53
N ALA A 70 -4.05 -13.35 6.95
CA ALA A 70 -5.30 -13.57 6.21
C ALA A 70 -5.07 -14.08 4.78
N PHE A 71 -3.84 -14.07 4.26
CA PHE A 71 -3.55 -14.66 2.95
C PHE A 71 -3.71 -16.18 2.99
N PRO A 72 -4.15 -16.79 1.88
CA PRO A 72 -4.23 -18.24 1.76
C PRO A 72 -2.92 -18.93 2.19
N PRO A 73 -2.97 -20.07 2.89
CA PRO A 73 -1.77 -20.76 3.40
C PRO A 73 -0.73 -21.04 2.32
N GLN A 74 -1.16 -21.52 1.14
CA GLN A 74 -0.27 -21.79 0.02
C GLN A 74 0.42 -20.51 -0.46
N ARG A 75 -0.31 -19.40 -0.58
CA ARG A 75 0.25 -18.09 -0.98
C ARG A 75 1.36 -17.66 -0.01
N ARG A 76 1.15 -17.82 1.30
CA ARG A 76 2.17 -17.48 2.32
C ARG A 76 3.41 -18.35 2.19
N GLN A 77 3.24 -19.67 1.90
CA GLN A 77 4.35 -20.60 1.66
C GLN A 77 5.16 -20.18 0.44
N ASP A 78 4.48 -19.90 -0.67
CA ASP A 78 5.12 -19.49 -1.93
C ASP A 78 5.90 -18.19 -1.76
N MET A 79 5.33 -17.19 -1.06
CA MET A 79 6.01 -15.93 -0.75
C MET A 79 7.29 -16.16 0.06
N LEU A 80 7.23 -16.95 1.14
CA LEU A 80 8.39 -17.23 1.98
C LEU A 80 9.46 -18.03 1.27
N ALA A 81 9.05 -18.99 0.43
CA ALA A 81 9.96 -19.78 -0.41
C ALA A 81 10.66 -18.89 -1.45
N ALA A 82 9.93 -18.00 -2.12
CA ALA A 82 10.47 -17.09 -3.13
C ALA A 82 11.59 -16.17 -2.60
N VAL A 83 11.55 -15.82 -1.29
CA VAL A 83 12.58 -14.97 -0.66
C VAL A 83 13.60 -15.76 0.16
N GLY A 84 13.53 -17.10 0.15
CA GLY A 84 14.44 -17.97 0.92
C GLY A 84 14.36 -17.70 2.43
N CYS A 85 13.19 -17.36 2.94
CA CYS A 85 12.98 -17.00 4.33
C CYS A 85 13.19 -18.23 5.24
N ARG A 86 14.08 -18.09 6.24
CA ARG A 86 14.39 -19.13 7.23
C ARG A 86 14.13 -18.73 8.67
N THR A 87 13.73 -17.48 8.88
CA THR A 87 13.47 -16.92 10.22
C THR A 87 12.18 -16.12 10.20
N ALA A 88 11.33 -16.33 11.19
CA ALA A 88 10.12 -15.57 11.43
C ALA A 88 10.12 -14.98 12.84
N VAL A 89 9.46 -13.85 13.01
CA VAL A 89 9.19 -13.26 14.33
C VAL A 89 7.70 -13.43 14.63
N GLY A 90 7.39 -14.07 15.76
CA GLY A 90 6.03 -14.39 16.14
C GLY A 90 5.45 -15.64 15.46
N ALA A 91 4.46 -16.27 16.10
CA ALA A 91 3.90 -17.55 15.66
C ALA A 91 2.97 -17.46 14.44
N GLY A 92 2.42 -16.27 14.13
CA GLY A 92 1.37 -16.09 13.10
C GLY A 92 1.81 -16.42 11.67
N VAL A 93 3.10 -16.57 11.40
CA VAL A 93 3.68 -16.93 10.09
C VAL A 93 4.62 -18.12 10.18
N ALA A 94 4.52 -18.91 11.26
CA ALA A 94 5.30 -20.12 11.44
C ALA A 94 5.00 -21.15 10.34
N GLN A 95 6.07 -21.77 9.80
CA GLN A 95 5.98 -22.82 8.79
C GLN A 95 7.05 -23.88 9.04
N PRO A 96 6.88 -25.11 8.54
CA PRO A 96 7.91 -26.13 8.63
C PRO A 96 9.26 -25.64 8.08
N GLY A 97 10.33 -25.83 8.84
CA GLY A 97 11.69 -25.42 8.46
C GLY A 97 12.02 -23.92 8.68
N VAL A 98 11.09 -23.11 9.17
CA VAL A 98 11.32 -21.72 9.55
C VAL A 98 11.53 -21.62 11.07
N ARG A 99 12.67 -21.07 11.50
CA ARG A 99 12.95 -20.76 12.90
C ARG A 99 12.06 -19.62 13.38
N VAL A 100 11.27 -19.83 14.40
CA VAL A 100 10.46 -18.78 15.03
C VAL A 100 11.23 -18.13 16.16
N VAL A 101 11.33 -16.82 16.15
CA VAL A 101 11.90 -15.99 17.23
C VAL A 101 10.74 -15.30 17.93
N GLU A 102 10.63 -15.49 19.23
CA GLU A 102 9.59 -14.86 20.02
C GLU A 102 9.86 -13.34 20.17
N LEU A 103 8.80 -12.56 20.06
CA LEU A 103 8.82 -11.16 20.41
C LEU A 103 9.14 -10.99 21.91
N PRO A 104 9.92 -9.97 22.29
CA PRO A 104 9.96 -9.57 23.70
C PRO A 104 8.56 -9.09 24.08
N GLY A 105 8.01 -9.57 25.21
CA GLY A 105 6.65 -9.21 25.62
C GLY A 105 6.48 -7.70 25.66
N THR A 106 5.57 -7.17 24.87
CA THR A 106 5.13 -5.77 24.90
C THR A 106 4.14 -5.62 26.06
N THR A 107 4.57 -5.84 27.31
CA THR A 107 3.76 -5.50 28.48
C THR A 107 3.76 -3.98 28.59
N ILE A 108 2.74 -3.35 28.07
CA ILE A 108 2.45 -1.93 28.26
C ILE A 108 1.91 -1.85 29.69
N GLU A 109 2.63 -1.17 30.57
CA GLU A 109 2.18 -0.96 31.96
C GLU A 109 0.89 -0.12 31.91
N THR A 110 -0.24 -0.76 32.20
CA THR A 110 -1.43 -0.03 32.65
C THR A 110 -1.09 0.68 33.95
N GLN A 111 -1.57 1.90 34.16
CA GLN A 111 -1.29 2.74 35.35
C GLN A 111 -1.85 2.17 36.66
N ASP A 112 -2.17 0.90 36.75
CA ASP A 112 -2.49 0.21 37.99
C ASP A 112 -1.31 -0.66 38.40
N GLY A 113 -0.59 -0.16 39.40
CA GLY A 113 0.65 -0.72 39.90
C GLY A 113 0.47 -2.09 40.53
N THR A 114 1.09 -3.07 39.90
CA THR A 114 1.67 -4.22 40.64
C THR A 114 2.87 -4.73 39.86
N GLN A 115 4.04 -4.54 40.44
CA GLN A 115 5.33 -5.00 39.89
C GLN A 115 5.45 -6.51 40.06
N ASP A 116 5.65 -7.21 38.96
CA ASP A 116 6.39 -8.48 39.05
C ASP A 116 7.69 -8.35 38.23
N ARG A 117 8.78 -8.11 38.96
CA ARG A 117 10.13 -7.99 38.41
C ARG A 117 10.76 -9.35 38.39
N THR A 118 10.76 -10.02 37.25
CA THR A 118 11.61 -11.20 37.04
C THR A 118 12.69 -10.92 36.01
N GLN A 119 13.89 -10.70 36.56
CA GLN A 119 15.24 -10.89 36.01
C GLN A 119 15.54 -10.40 34.57
N ALA A 120 15.91 -9.12 34.48
CA ALA A 120 16.76 -8.63 33.39
C ALA A 120 18.21 -9.07 33.66
N GLY A 121 18.70 -10.08 32.96
CA GLY A 121 20.09 -10.48 32.94
C GLY A 121 20.96 -9.33 32.44
N GLN A 122 22.09 -9.06 33.11
CA GLN A 122 23.08 -8.05 32.78
C GLN A 122 23.57 -8.24 31.33
N ALA A 123 23.12 -7.37 30.42
CA ALA A 123 23.66 -7.27 29.06
C ALA A 123 24.99 -6.51 29.12
N GLY A 124 26.07 -7.25 28.97
CA GLY A 124 27.41 -6.67 28.79
C GLY A 124 27.43 -5.70 27.59
N THR A 125 28.12 -4.58 27.77
CA THR A 125 28.44 -3.60 26.74
C THR A 125 29.21 -4.26 25.59
N ARG A 126 28.51 -4.75 24.58
CA ARG A 126 29.12 -5.15 23.31
C ARG A 126 28.94 -4.05 22.29
N SER A 127 30.00 -3.82 21.51
CA SER A 127 30.13 -2.87 20.39
C SER A 127 28.86 -2.69 19.59
N ALA A 128 28.60 -1.45 19.14
CA ALA A 128 27.57 -1.15 18.17
C ALA A 128 27.70 -2.11 16.98
N PRO A 129 26.59 -2.65 16.44
CA PRO A 129 26.66 -3.54 15.30
C PRO A 129 27.38 -2.83 14.15
N GLU A 130 28.26 -3.56 13.48
CA GLU A 130 28.97 -3.12 12.30
C GLU A 130 27.99 -2.44 11.34
N ARG A 131 28.32 -1.20 10.89
CA ARG A 131 27.40 -0.41 10.05
C ARG A 131 27.05 -1.27 8.83
N THR A 132 25.80 -1.69 8.73
CA THR A 132 25.29 -2.45 7.60
C THR A 132 25.43 -1.60 6.34
N GLY A 133 26.02 -2.17 5.25
CA GLY A 133 26.27 -1.43 4.02
C GLY A 133 24.97 -0.86 3.41
N PRO A 134 25.04 0.25 2.67
CA PRO A 134 23.89 0.95 2.11
C PRO A 134 23.08 0.10 1.13
N GLU A 135 23.73 -0.84 0.44
CA GLU A 135 23.10 -1.74 -0.55
C GLU A 135 22.45 -2.98 0.08
N ARG A 136 22.61 -3.20 1.40
CA ARG A 136 21.94 -4.34 2.03
C ARG A 136 20.43 -4.13 2.06
N PRO A 137 19.62 -5.19 1.84
CA PRO A 137 18.18 -5.11 1.92
C PRO A 137 17.70 -4.56 3.27
N ALA A 138 16.76 -3.64 3.23
CA ALA A 138 16.01 -3.17 4.39
C ALA A 138 14.72 -3.97 4.53
N TYR A 139 14.01 -4.14 3.42
CA TYR A 139 12.77 -4.92 3.38
C TYR A 139 12.54 -5.53 2.00
N LEU A 140 11.67 -6.53 1.97
CA LEU A 140 11.13 -7.12 0.76
C LEU A 140 9.61 -7.05 0.82
N LEU A 141 9.00 -6.49 -0.24
CA LEU A 141 7.55 -6.46 -0.42
C LEU A 141 7.19 -7.11 -1.74
N PHE A 142 5.98 -7.63 -1.82
CA PHE A 142 5.52 -8.34 -3.00
C PHE A 142 4.56 -7.48 -3.82
N THR A 143 4.84 -7.33 -5.10
CA THR A 143 3.93 -6.73 -6.07
C THR A 143 3.31 -7.81 -6.95
N SER A 144 2.17 -7.51 -7.58
CA SER A 144 1.52 -8.42 -8.54
C SER A 144 2.44 -8.71 -9.72
N GLY A 145 2.33 -9.93 -10.25
CA GLY A 145 3.20 -10.40 -11.33
C GLY A 145 2.45 -11.06 -12.48
N SER A 146 2.84 -10.73 -13.72
CA SER A 146 2.25 -11.24 -14.96
C SER A 146 2.28 -12.77 -15.11
N THR A 147 3.11 -13.46 -14.34
CA THR A 147 3.23 -14.92 -14.36
C THR A 147 2.29 -15.64 -13.36
N GLY A 148 1.43 -14.90 -12.66
CA GLY A 148 0.58 -15.43 -11.60
C GLY A 148 1.28 -15.58 -10.24
N GLN A 149 2.59 -15.30 -10.18
CA GLN A 149 3.36 -15.32 -8.94
C GLN A 149 3.75 -13.89 -8.52
N PRO A 150 3.67 -13.56 -7.22
CA PRO A 150 4.08 -12.25 -6.74
C PRO A 150 5.58 -12.02 -6.91
N LYS A 151 5.96 -10.81 -7.34
CA LYS A 151 7.35 -10.39 -7.53
C LYS A 151 7.89 -9.77 -6.23
N PRO A 152 8.92 -10.35 -5.59
CA PRO A 152 9.52 -9.77 -4.39
C PRO A 152 10.47 -8.62 -4.75
N VAL A 153 10.07 -7.40 -4.45
CA VAL A 153 10.88 -6.18 -4.63
C VAL A 153 11.86 -6.05 -3.48
N VAL A 154 13.14 -5.88 -3.79
CA VAL A 154 14.20 -5.73 -2.79
C VAL A 154 14.56 -4.27 -2.62
N THR A 155 14.19 -3.67 -1.49
CA THR A 155 14.51 -2.28 -1.18
C THR A 155 15.77 -2.20 -0.31
N PRO A 156 16.83 -1.51 -0.79
CA PRO A 156 18.06 -1.35 -0.02
C PRO A 156 17.95 -0.27 1.05
N ARG A 157 18.84 -0.33 2.04
CA ARG A 157 18.88 0.62 3.16
C ARG A 157 19.11 2.06 2.72
N ARG A 158 19.92 2.30 1.67
CA ARG A 158 20.11 3.65 1.12
C ARG A 158 18.79 4.26 0.65
N ALA A 159 17.96 3.46 -0.02
CA ALA A 159 16.70 3.93 -0.61
C ALA A 159 15.72 4.38 0.48
N ILE A 160 15.44 3.50 1.45
CA ILE A 160 14.50 3.87 2.52
C ILE A 160 15.04 5.01 3.39
N SER A 161 16.35 5.10 3.62
CA SER A 161 16.94 6.21 4.40
C SER A 161 16.76 7.55 3.69
N ALA A 162 17.07 7.62 2.38
CA ALA A 162 16.92 8.85 1.58
C ALA A 162 15.46 9.31 1.51
N THR A 163 14.55 8.33 1.33
CA THR A 163 13.11 8.62 1.27
C THR A 163 12.58 9.12 2.62
N VAL A 164 12.91 8.45 3.73
CA VAL A 164 12.46 8.85 5.07
C VAL A 164 12.92 10.27 5.43
N ASP A 165 14.15 10.65 5.09
CA ASP A 165 14.66 12.02 5.32
C ASP A 165 13.87 13.05 4.50
N SER A 166 13.54 12.74 3.25
CA SER A 166 12.70 13.60 2.42
C SER A 166 11.26 13.70 2.94
N LEU A 167 10.66 12.58 3.38
CA LEU A 167 9.29 12.57 3.91
C LEU A 167 9.16 13.34 5.22
N ARG A 168 10.16 13.26 6.11
CA ARG A 168 10.15 14.08 7.34
C ARG A 168 10.08 15.56 7.03
N THR A 169 10.83 16.00 6.03
CA THR A 169 10.82 17.39 5.57
C THR A 169 9.50 17.75 4.88
N LEU A 170 9.03 16.88 3.96
CA LEU A 170 7.79 17.07 3.22
C LEU A 170 6.58 17.20 4.15
N PHE A 171 6.46 16.32 5.14
CA PHE A 171 5.34 16.31 6.10
C PHE A 171 5.50 17.36 7.20
N GLY A 172 6.67 17.98 7.31
CA GLY A 172 7.00 18.93 8.38
C GLY A 172 6.81 18.33 9.76
N LEU A 173 7.26 17.07 9.93
CA LEU A 173 7.06 16.32 11.19
C LEU A 173 7.94 16.88 12.30
N THR A 174 7.30 17.09 13.44
CA THR A 174 7.91 17.53 14.70
C THR A 174 7.70 16.48 15.78
N ALA A 175 8.41 16.61 16.88
CA ALA A 175 8.23 15.70 18.02
C ALA A 175 6.86 15.84 18.72
N GLU A 176 6.10 16.91 18.42
CA GLU A 176 4.75 17.14 18.97
C GLU A 176 3.65 16.44 18.19
N ASP A 177 3.97 15.93 16.99
CA ASP A 177 2.98 15.32 16.13
C ASP A 177 2.53 13.92 16.60
N ARG A 178 1.30 13.61 16.27
CA ARG A 178 0.71 12.27 16.42
C ARG A 178 0.24 11.82 15.04
N VAL A 179 0.83 10.75 14.55
CA VAL A 179 0.60 10.21 13.20
C VAL A 179 -0.21 8.92 13.32
N LEU A 180 -1.31 8.82 12.60
CA LEU A 180 -2.08 7.57 12.53
C LEU A 180 -1.33 6.54 11.71
N GLN A 181 -1.20 5.32 12.22
CA GLN A 181 -0.84 4.16 11.41
C GLN A 181 -2.12 3.56 10.83
N PHE A 182 -2.38 3.85 9.57
CA PHE A 182 -3.58 3.45 8.85
C PHE A 182 -3.30 2.42 7.76
N ALA A 183 -2.20 2.59 7.02
CA ALA A 183 -1.87 1.73 5.89
C ALA A 183 -1.67 0.27 6.31
N SER A 184 -2.10 -0.66 5.46
CA SER A 184 -1.80 -2.07 5.66
C SER A 184 -0.29 -2.31 5.74
N LEU A 185 0.13 -3.08 6.73
CA LEU A 185 1.55 -3.40 6.97
C LEU A 185 2.17 -4.35 5.92
N ASN A 186 1.38 -4.77 4.92
CA ASN A 186 1.86 -5.51 3.75
C ASN A 186 2.29 -4.59 2.59
N TRP A 187 2.03 -3.29 2.69
CA TRP A 187 2.35 -2.29 1.66
C TRP A 187 3.38 -1.31 2.19
N ASP A 188 4.17 -0.77 1.27
CA ASP A 188 5.22 0.18 1.60
C ASP A 188 4.70 1.48 2.23
N THR A 189 3.49 1.92 1.93
CA THR A 189 2.84 3.09 2.54
C THR A 189 2.90 3.09 4.07
N CYS A 190 2.88 1.90 4.73
CA CYS A 190 3.04 1.86 6.19
C CYS A 190 4.38 2.44 6.68
N PHE A 191 5.42 2.40 5.85
CA PHE A 191 6.72 2.99 6.20
C PHE A 191 6.72 4.50 6.09
N GLU A 192 5.80 5.10 5.30
CA GLU A 192 5.59 6.55 5.22
C GLU A 192 5.05 7.09 6.55
N GLU A 193 4.25 6.28 7.24
CA GLU A 193 3.71 6.59 8.57
C GLU A 193 4.70 6.28 9.69
N ILE A 194 5.31 5.07 9.68
CA ILE A 194 6.11 4.55 10.81
C ILE A 194 7.48 5.22 10.89
N LEU A 195 8.24 5.20 9.78
CA LEU A 195 9.65 5.55 9.83
C LEU A 195 9.91 7.06 9.98
N PRO A 196 9.26 7.96 9.22
CA PRO A 196 9.40 9.39 9.43
C PRO A 196 8.95 9.83 10.83
N THR A 197 7.86 9.26 11.33
CA THR A 197 7.32 9.52 12.67
C THR A 197 8.34 9.20 13.75
N LEU A 198 8.81 7.95 13.78
CA LEU A 198 9.70 7.48 14.83
C LEU A 198 11.12 8.06 14.73
N THR A 199 11.58 8.39 13.52
CA THR A 199 12.88 9.09 13.35
C THR A 199 12.77 10.59 13.64
N GLY A 200 11.57 11.19 13.51
CA GLY A 200 11.26 12.58 13.87
C GLY A 200 11.08 12.83 15.37
N GLY A 201 10.80 11.80 16.16
CA GLY A 201 10.50 11.94 17.59
C GLY A 201 9.01 12.14 17.89
N ALA A 202 8.15 11.99 16.88
CA ALA A 202 6.69 12.04 16.96
C ALA A 202 6.09 10.74 17.51
N ALA A 203 4.80 10.72 17.82
CA ALA A 203 4.10 9.53 18.30
C ALA A 203 3.33 8.85 17.16
N LEU A 204 3.56 7.55 16.99
CA LEU A 204 2.77 6.70 16.09
C LEU A 204 1.55 6.16 16.84
N VAL A 205 0.35 6.34 16.30
CA VAL A 205 -0.91 5.89 16.91
C VAL A 205 -1.47 4.73 16.13
N LEU A 206 -1.70 3.61 16.81
CA LEU A 206 -2.40 2.44 16.29
C LEU A 206 -3.73 2.31 17.03
N ASP A 207 -4.84 2.31 16.31
CA ASP A 207 -6.17 2.17 16.90
C ASP A 207 -7.10 1.39 15.96
N ARG A 208 -7.83 0.41 16.52
CA ARG A 208 -8.78 -0.44 15.75
C ARG A 208 -9.92 0.36 15.13
N ASP A 209 -10.30 1.51 15.71
CA ASP A 209 -11.38 2.34 15.18
C ASP A 209 -11.01 2.98 13.84
N ALA A 210 -9.72 3.03 13.49
CA ALA A 210 -9.22 3.42 12.17
C ALA A 210 -9.81 2.54 11.05
N HIS A 211 -10.02 1.25 11.33
CA HIS A 211 -10.50 0.24 10.38
C HIS A 211 -11.92 -0.27 10.68
N SER A 212 -12.68 0.46 11.49
CA SER A 212 -14.04 0.05 11.91
C SER A 212 -15.09 0.06 10.79
N GLY A 213 -14.79 0.65 9.63
CA GLY A 213 -15.75 0.89 8.55
C GLY A 213 -16.78 1.97 8.88
N SER A 214 -16.60 2.74 9.97
CA SER A 214 -17.52 3.78 10.44
C SER A 214 -16.83 5.12 10.56
N PHE A 215 -17.17 6.08 9.71
CA PHE A 215 -16.60 7.45 9.77
C PHE A 215 -16.87 8.16 11.12
N PRO A 216 -18.05 8.06 11.74
CA PRO A 216 -18.24 8.64 13.08
C PRO A 216 -17.29 8.07 14.14
N ARG A 217 -16.98 6.76 14.10
CA ARG A 217 -15.98 6.16 15.01
C ARG A 217 -14.58 6.63 14.68
N PHE A 218 -14.22 6.67 13.38
CA PHE A 218 -12.95 7.18 12.90
C PHE A 218 -12.71 8.63 13.36
N LEU A 219 -13.65 9.53 13.14
CA LEU A 219 -13.52 10.95 13.53
C LEU A 219 -13.38 11.13 15.04
N ARG A 220 -14.20 10.41 15.84
CA ARG A 220 -14.05 10.42 17.30
C ARG A 220 -12.70 9.90 17.77
N MET A 221 -12.16 8.88 17.11
CA MET A 221 -10.81 8.36 17.40
C MET A 221 -9.75 9.40 17.05
N VAL A 222 -9.82 10.05 15.89
CA VAL A 222 -8.91 11.12 15.49
C VAL A 222 -8.87 12.24 16.53
N GLU A 223 -10.04 12.67 17.01
CA GLU A 223 -10.16 13.70 18.04
C GLU A 223 -9.62 13.24 19.40
N ARG A 224 -10.06 12.07 19.88
CA ARG A 224 -9.63 11.47 21.16
C ARG A 224 -8.13 11.31 21.24
N GLU A 225 -7.53 10.76 20.17
CA GLU A 225 -6.09 10.51 20.09
C GLU A 225 -5.31 11.75 19.64
N ARG A 226 -5.97 12.87 19.33
CA ARG A 226 -5.38 14.13 18.89
C ARG A 226 -4.44 13.91 17.70
N ILE A 227 -4.89 13.19 16.69
CA ILE A 227 -4.10 12.85 15.50
C ILE A 227 -3.97 14.09 14.62
N GLY A 228 -2.73 14.53 14.42
CA GLY A 228 -2.42 15.70 13.60
C GLY A 228 -2.12 15.36 12.14
N VAL A 229 -1.71 14.13 11.86
CA VAL A 229 -1.30 13.69 10.53
C VAL A 229 -2.02 12.40 10.16
N LEU A 230 -2.69 12.43 9.02
CA LEU A 230 -3.41 11.32 8.41
C LEU A 230 -2.80 11.02 7.05
N ASP A 231 -2.38 9.78 6.80
CA ASP A 231 -1.99 9.27 5.49
C ASP A 231 -3.02 8.22 5.06
N LEU A 232 -3.83 8.57 4.07
CA LEU A 232 -5.03 7.82 3.73
C LEU A 232 -5.03 7.41 2.26
N PRO A 233 -5.47 6.19 1.93
CA PRO A 233 -5.76 5.85 0.54
C PRO A 233 -6.72 6.87 -0.08
N THR A 234 -6.46 7.30 -1.31
CA THR A 234 -7.32 8.28 -2.02
C THR A 234 -8.79 7.85 -2.04
N ALA A 235 -9.06 6.56 -2.21
CA ALA A 235 -10.43 6.04 -2.18
C ALA A 235 -11.11 6.22 -0.81
N PHE A 236 -10.37 6.02 0.31
CA PHE A 236 -10.91 6.25 1.66
C PHE A 236 -11.18 7.75 1.89
N TRP A 237 -10.28 8.61 1.45
CA TRP A 237 -10.46 10.06 1.51
C TRP A 237 -11.69 10.51 0.71
N HIS A 238 -11.96 9.95 -0.48
CA HIS A 238 -13.16 10.27 -1.27
C HIS A 238 -14.45 10.02 -0.47
N GLU A 239 -14.54 8.88 0.20
CA GLU A 239 -15.71 8.51 1.00
C GLU A 239 -15.81 9.37 2.27
N LEU A 240 -14.67 9.70 2.90
CA LEU A 240 -14.63 10.59 4.06
C LEU A 240 -15.16 11.99 3.69
N VAL A 241 -14.74 12.55 2.55
CA VAL A 241 -15.20 13.86 2.07
C VAL A 241 -16.71 13.85 1.83
N LEU A 242 -17.22 12.78 1.20
CA LEU A 242 -18.68 12.62 1.01
C LEU A 242 -19.42 12.61 2.33
N HIS A 243 -18.96 11.81 3.27
CA HIS A 243 -19.58 11.73 4.60
C HIS A 243 -19.58 13.08 5.32
N LEU A 244 -18.46 13.80 5.31
CA LEU A 244 -18.38 15.13 5.92
C LEU A 244 -19.34 16.12 5.27
N ALA A 245 -19.44 16.11 3.93
CA ALA A 245 -20.32 17.01 3.19
C ALA A 245 -21.81 16.68 3.41
N GLU A 246 -22.20 15.40 3.39
CA GLU A 246 -23.57 14.94 3.57
C GLU A 246 -24.09 15.21 4.99
N GLU A 247 -23.25 15.00 6.01
CA GLU A 247 -23.61 15.17 7.41
C GLU A 247 -23.34 16.58 7.96
N GLY A 248 -22.76 17.48 7.14
CA GLY A 248 -22.39 18.83 7.57
C GLY A 248 -21.35 18.85 8.70
N LEU A 249 -20.42 17.89 8.71
CA LEU A 249 -19.42 17.72 9.75
C LEU A 249 -18.10 18.40 9.35
N ALA A 250 -17.35 18.87 10.36
CA ALA A 250 -15.98 19.35 10.20
C ALA A 250 -14.96 18.28 10.59
N LEU A 251 -13.77 18.38 10.03
CA LEU A 251 -12.62 17.59 10.50
C LEU A 251 -12.20 18.05 11.91
N PRO A 252 -11.78 17.13 12.80
CA PRO A 252 -11.24 17.49 14.10
C PRO A 252 -10.11 18.54 13.99
N GLU A 253 -10.11 19.53 14.86
CA GLU A 253 -9.20 20.67 14.82
C GLU A 253 -7.73 20.29 14.92
N CYS A 254 -7.42 19.13 15.53
CA CYS A 254 -6.06 18.62 15.66
C CYS A 254 -5.42 18.23 14.32
N VAL A 255 -6.22 17.94 13.27
CA VAL A 255 -5.70 17.54 11.96
C VAL A 255 -5.09 18.74 11.25
N ARG A 256 -3.80 18.69 10.96
CA ARG A 256 -3.05 19.71 10.22
C ARG A 256 -2.59 19.26 8.83
N LEU A 257 -2.38 17.95 8.64
CA LEU A 257 -1.91 17.35 7.38
C LEU A 257 -2.75 16.12 7.06
N LEU A 258 -3.24 16.09 5.83
CA LEU A 258 -3.86 14.91 5.23
C LEU A 258 -3.11 14.60 3.94
N VAL A 259 -2.50 13.42 3.90
CA VAL A 259 -1.79 12.87 2.73
C VAL A 259 -2.72 11.91 2.02
N ILE A 260 -2.78 11.99 0.70
CA ILE A 260 -3.49 11.04 -0.16
C ILE A 260 -2.56 10.53 -1.24
N GLY A 261 -2.77 9.30 -1.67
CA GLY A 261 -1.95 8.68 -2.71
C GLY A 261 -2.49 7.33 -3.16
N GLY A 262 -1.75 6.69 -4.06
CA GLY A 262 -2.07 5.36 -4.53
C GLY A 262 -3.05 5.31 -5.70
N GLU A 263 -3.96 6.28 -5.85
CA GLU A 263 -4.92 6.39 -6.96
C GLU A 263 -5.10 7.85 -7.37
N ALA A 264 -5.74 8.06 -8.52
CA ALA A 264 -6.07 9.41 -8.97
C ALA A 264 -7.14 10.05 -8.07
N ALA A 265 -6.86 11.25 -7.57
CA ALA A 265 -7.85 12.03 -6.84
C ALA A 265 -8.96 12.52 -7.80
N ASN A 266 -10.22 12.45 -7.33
CA ASN A 266 -11.38 12.89 -8.10
C ASN A 266 -11.54 14.42 -7.98
N PRO A 267 -11.56 15.19 -9.09
CA PRO A 267 -11.74 16.64 -9.04
C PRO A 267 -13.03 17.08 -8.35
N ALA A 268 -14.13 16.34 -8.47
CA ALA A 268 -15.37 16.65 -7.76
C ALA A 268 -15.19 16.55 -6.23
N ARG A 269 -14.45 15.53 -5.75
CA ARG A 269 -14.14 15.41 -4.31
C ARG A 269 -13.23 16.52 -3.82
N LEU A 270 -12.33 17.02 -4.67
CA LEU A 270 -11.52 18.21 -4.35
C LEU A 270 -12.38 19.48 -4.26
N ALA A 271 -13.39 19.61 -5.10
CA ALA A 271 -14.34 20.72 -5.03
C ALA A 271 -15.16 20.64 -3.72
N ASP A 272 -15.65 19.45 -3.36
CA ASP A 272 -16.37 19.25 -2.10
C ASP A 272 -15.46 19.53 -0.90
N TRP A 273 -14.22 19.04 -0.90
CA TRP A 273 -13.22 19.32 0.14
C TRP A 273 -12.96 20.81 0.31
N ALA A 274 -12.84 21.54 -0.78
CA ALA A 274 -12.63 22.99 -0.75
C ALA A 274 -13.85 23.78 -0.26
N ALA A 275 -15.06 23.20 -0.36
CA ALA A 275 -16.29 23.79 0.17
C ALA A 275 -16.49 23.55 1.69
N LEU A 276 -15.75 22.59 2.26
CA LEU A 276 -15.70 22.35 3.71
C LEU A 276 -14.74 23.36 4.37
N ASP A 277 -14.87 23.57 5.70
CA ASP A 277 -13.93 24.38 6.48
C ASP A 277 -12.61 23.63 6.71
N THR A 278 -11.85 23.44 5.63
CA THR A 278 -10.58 22.69 5.61
C THR A 278 -9.37 23.54 5.26
N GLY A 279 -9.52 24.86 5.16
CA GLY A 279 -8.44 25.78 4.74
C GLY A 279 -7.18 25.72 5.60
N ARG A 280 -7.30 25.31 6.86
CA ARG A 280 -6.18 25.08 7.79
C ARG A 280 -5.45 23.76 7.56
N VAL A 281 -6.07 22.79 6.87
CA VAL A 281 -5.54 21.46 6.65
C VAL A 281 -4.78 21.43 5.34
N ARG A 282 -3.51 21.05 5.40
CA ARG A 282 -2.70 20.80 4.21
C ARG A 282 -3.16 19.46 3.57
N LEU A 283 -3.71 19.51 2.36
CA LEU A 283 -4.03 18.33 1.57
C LEU A 283 -2.90 18.07 0.57
N LEU A 284 -2.12 17.03 0.80
CA LEU A 284 -0.97 16.64 0.01
C LEU A 284 -1.30 15.41 -0.84
N ASN A 285 -1.18 15.52 -2.17
CA ASN A 285 -1.25 14.38 -3.07
C ASN A 285 0.14 13.85 -3.37
N THR A 286 0.30 12.53 -3.32
CA THR A 286 1.57 11.84 -3.47
C THR A 286 1.50 10.78 -4.56
N TYR A 287 2.64 10.51 -5.18
CA TYR A 287 2.80 9.48 -6.19
C TYR A 287 4.10 8.73 -5.96
N GLY A 288 4.05 7.41 -6.13
CA GLY A 288 5.19 6.51 -6.05
C GLY A 288 4.83 5.07 -6.37
N SER A 289 5.82 4.21 -6.25
CA SER A 289 5.68 2.75 -6.40
C SER A 289 6.67 2.02 -5.50
N THR A 290 6.41 0.77 -5.21
CA THR A 290 7.26 -0.07 -4.35
C THR A 290 8.69 -0.17 -4.91
N GLU A 291 8.85 -0.20 -6.22
CA GLU A 291 10.15 -0.27 -6.91
C GLU A 291 10.96 1.03 -6.80
N THR A 292 10.31 2.14 -6.42
CA THR A 292 10.93 3.45 -6.25
C THR A 292 10.92 3.93 -4.79
N THR A 293 10.64 3.01 -3.87
CA THR A 293 10.66 3.22 -2.42
C THR A 293 9.75 4.36 -1.98
N LEU A 294 8.44 4.06 -1.87
CA LEU A 294 7.43 5.00 -1.38
C LEU A 294 7.18 6.17 -2.36
N ILE A 295 7.04 7.36 -1.79
CA ILE A 295 6.72 8.60 -2.51
C ILE A 295 7.92 9.11 -3.29
N THR A 296 7.71 9.41 -4.56
CA THR A 296 8.68 10.06 -5.45
C THR A 296 8.28 11.49 -5.83
N HIS A 297 6.97 11.75 -5.93
CA HIS A 297 6.43 13.07 -6.30
C HIS A 297 5.33 13.47 -5.33
N ALA A 298 5.19 14.79 -5.14
CA ALA A 298 4.17 15.34 -4.27
C ALA A 298 3.72 16.73 -4.73
N VAL A 299 2.48 17.10 -4.38
CA VAL A 299 1.90 18.43 -4.61
C VAL A 299 0.84 18.73 -3.57
N ASP A 300 0.85 19.97 -3.08
CA ASP A 300 -0.22 20.50 -2.24
C ASP A 300 -1.45 20.84 -3.11
N LEU A 301 -2.57 20.16 -2.86
CA LEU A 301 -3.82 20.36 -3.60
C LEU A 301 -4.73 21.39 -2.92
N HIS A 302 -4.64 21.54 -1.60
CA HIS A 302 -5.44 22.48 -0.80
C HIS A 302 -4.72 22.83 0.50
N GLY A 303 -5.12 23.94 1.13
CA GLY A 303 -4.60 24.41 2.41
C GLY A 303 -3.46 25.42 2.28
N PRO A 304 -2.71 25.64 3.37
CA PRO A 304 -1.82 26.79 3.51
C PRO A 304 -0.61 26.81 2.56
N LEU A 305 -0.23 25.67 1.98
CA LEU A 305 0.91 25.56 1.06
C LEU A 305 0.49 25.33 -0.40
N ALA A 306 -0.80 25.18 -0.67
CA ALA A 306 -1.29 24.97 -2.02
C ALA A 306 -1.13 26.23 -2.88
N ALA A 307 -0.73 26.07 -4.15
CA ALA A 307 -0.73 27.17 -5.10
C ALA A 307 -2.16 27.66 -5.34
N ALA A 308 -2.32 28.99 -5.45
CA ALA A 308 -3.59 29.57 -5.80
C ALA A 308 -4.09 29.04 -7.17
N ARG A 309 -5.37 28.75 -7.27
CA ARG A 309 -6.01 28.35 -8.52
C ARG A 309 -6.94 29.46 -9.00
N ASP A 310 -6.89 29.74 -10.30
CA ASP A 310 -7.75 30.75 -10.94
C ASP A 310 -9.23 30.33 -10.97
N ARG A 311 -9.50 29.04 -10.85
CA ARG A 311 -10.85 28.47 -10.82
C ARG A 311 -10.95 27.24 -9.93
N PRO A 312 -12.16 26.91 -9.41
CA PRO A 312 -12.42 25.66 -8.70
C PRO A 312 -12.12 24.42 -9.56
N TRP A 313 -11.91 23.28 -8.91
CA TRP A 313 -11.82 21.97 -9.55
C TRP A 313 -13.13 21.65 -10.28
N ALA A 314 -13.04 21.13 -11.50
CA ALA A 314 -14.18 20.74 -12.32
C ALA A 314 -14.04 19.33 -12.87
N ALA A 315 -15.16 18.71 -13.22
CA ALA A 315 -15.17 17.42 -13.88
C ALA A 315 -14.31 17.46 -15.16
N GLY A 316 -13.46 16.46 -15.34
CA GLY A 316 -12.51 16.38 -16.46
C GLY A 316 -11.15 17.02 -16.20
N ASP A 317 -10.95 17.77 -15.10
CA ASP A 317 -9.64 18.21 -14.70
C ASP A 317 -8.74 17.02 -14.37
N ARG A 318 -7.46 17.12 -14.72
CA ARG A 318 -6.45 16.17 -14.30
C ARG A 318 -5.79 16.69 -13.03
N VAL A 319 -5.91 15.91 -11.95
CA VAL A 319 -5.25 16.22 -10.70
C VAL A 319 -3.76 15.93 -10.84
N PRO A 320 -2.86 16.87 -10.51
CA PRO A 320 -1.43 16.67 -10.63
C PRO A 320 -0.90 15.65 -9.62
N ILE A 321 0.17 14.96 -10.01
CA ILE A 321 0.98 14.10 -9.12
C ILE A 321 2.16 14.86 -8.53
N GLY A 322 2.45 16.06 -9.01
CA GLY A 322 3.40 16.99 -8.41
C GLY A 322 4.77 17.03 -9.05
N ARG A 323 5.77 17.33 -8.20
CA ARG A 323 7.19 17.41 -8.57
C ARG A 323 7.99 16.34 -7.84
N ALA A 324 9.11 15.98 -8.43
CA ALA A 324 10.06 15.05 -7.81
C ALA A 324 10.54 15.57 -6.45
N LEU A 325 10.65 14.65 -5.49
CA LEU A 325 11.27 14.92 -4.20
C LEU A 325 12.79 15.05 -4.35
N PRO A 326 13.50 15.69 -3.40
CA PRO A 326 14.93 16.01 -3.54
C PRO A 326 15.86 14.81 -3.77
N HIS A 327 15.46 13.60 -3.37
CA HIS A 327 16.23 12.37 -3.54
C HIS A 327 15.91 11.62 -4.84
N VAL A 328 15.03 12.15 -5.68
CA VAL A 328 14.53 11.50 -6.89
C VAL A 328 15.09 12.17 -8.14
N TYR A 329 15.63 11.37 -9.06
CA TYR A 329 15.92 11.80 -10.42
C TYR A 329 14.76 11.37 -11.32
N GLU A 330 14.31 12.25 -12.21
CA GLU A 330 13.23 11.99 -13.13
C GLU A 330 13.62 12.21 -14.59
N ARG A 331 13.15 11.34 -15.46
CA ARG A 331 13.19 11.51 -16.92
C ARG A 331 11.84 11.15 -17.51
N ILE A 332 11.49 11.77 -18.61
CA ILE A 332 10.32 11.39 -19.40
C ILE A 332 10.83 10.91 -20.76
N SER A 333 10.49 9.67 -21.12
CA SER A 333 10.89 9.10 -22.41
C SER A 333 10.15 9.76 -23.58
N GLU A 334 10.59 9.51 -24.82
CA GLU A 334 9.91 9.98 -26.03
C GLU A 334 8.46 9.51 -26.15
N ARG A 335 8.11 8.37 -25.50
CA ARG A 335 6.75 7.83 -25.45
C ARG A 335 5.90 8.44 -24.29
N GLY A 336 6.47 9.38 -23.54
CA GLY A 336 5.84 10.00 -22.38
C GLY A 336 5.87 9.13 -21.11
N GLU A 337 6.68 8.05 -21.07
CA GLU A 337 6.85 7.23 -19.88
C GLU A 337 7.71 7.94 -18.84
N LEU A 338 7.25 7.96 -17.59
CA LEU A 338 8.04 8.44 -16.46
C LEU A 338 9.09 7.38 -16.06
N LEU A 339 10.35 7.80 -16.00
CA LEU A 339 11.45 7.01 -15.45
C LEU A 339 11.91 7.65 -14.16
N ILE A 340 12.09 6.84 -13.14
CA ILE A 340 12.58 7.26 -11.82
C ILE A 340 13.97 6.70 -11.60
N GLY A 341 14.91 7.58 -11.21
CA GLY A 341 16.30 7.23 -10.94
C GLY A 341 16.77 7.71 -9.58
N GLY A 342 18.02 7.37 -9.26
CA GLY A 342 18.72 7.83 -8.07
C GLY A 342 18.61 6.90 -6.87
N PRO A 343 18.89 7.42 -5.65
CA PRO A 343 19.02 6.59 -4.44
C PRO A 343 17.73 5.86 -4.01
N ALA A 344 16.55 6.33 -4.43
CA ALA A 344 15.27 5.71 -4.08
C ALA A 344 14.99 4.40 -4.82
N VAL A 345 15.72 4.08 -5.91
CA VAL A 345 15.41 2.92 -6.75
C VAL A 345 15.81 1.62 -6.06
N ALA A 346 14.90 0.64 -6.07
CA ALA A 346 15.09 -0.70 -5.54
C ALA A 346 16.21 -1.48 -6.28
N LEU A 347 16.70 -2.57 -5.67
CA LEU A 347 17.70 -3.44 -6.31
C LEU A 347 17.10 -4.26 -7.46
N GLY A 348 15.80 -4.45 -7.49
CA GLY A 348 15.08 -5.24 -8.47
C GLY A 348 14.18 -6.29 -7.82
N TYR A 349 13.84 -7.31 -8.58
CA TYR A 349 13.01 -8.42 -8.14
C TYR A 349 13.88 -9.62 -7.79
N LEU A 350 13.80 -10.10 -6.54
CA LEU A 350 14.62 -11.22 -6.05
C LEU A 350 14.33 -12.50 -6.84
N GLY A 351 15.38 -13.11 -7.38
CA GLY A 351 15.29 -14.36 -8.13
C GLY A 351 14.66 -14.22 -9.53
N LEU A 352 14.37 -13.00 -10.00
CA LEU A 352 13.73 -12.71 -11.29
C LEU A 352 14.58 -11.78 -12.15
N PRO A 353 15.73 -12.25 -12.67
CA PRO A 353 16.69 -11.39 -13.41
C PRO A 353 16.10 -10.81 -14.70
N GLU A 354 15.30 -11.57 -15.45
CA GLU A 354 14.67 -11.10 -16.68
C GLU A 354 13.65 -10.00 -16.41
N ALA A 355 12.75 -10.20 -15.42
CA ALA A 355 11.79 -9.17 -15.00
C ALA A 355 12.51 -7.93 -14.45
N THR A 356 13.65 -8.11 -13.79
CA THR A 356 14.47 -6.99 -13.32
C THR A 356 15.08 -6.24 -14.51
N ALA A 357 15.67 -6.91 -15.48
CA ALA A 357 16.25 -6.29 -16.67
C ALA A 357 15.21 -5.58 -17.55
N ASP A 358 13.97 -6.06 -17.58
CA ASP A 358 12.86 -5.41 -18.31
C ASP A 358 12.49 -4.04 -17.70
N ARG A 359 12.56 -3.90 -16.40
CA ARG A 359 12.08 -2.69 -15.68
C ARG A 359 13.20 -1.79 -15.17
N PHE A 360 14.37 -2.34 -14.89
CA PHE A 360 15.51 -1.61 -14.32
C PHE A 360 16.66 -1.57 -15.31
N SER A 361 17.27 -0.41 -15.44
CA SER A 361 18.48 -0.19 -16.25
C SER A 361 19.48 0.67 -15.47
N GLU A 362 20.72 0.69 -15.95
CA GLU A 362 21.75 1.58 -15.45
C GLU A 362 22.28 2.41 -16.62
N ASP A 363 22.44 3.72 -16.41
CA ASP A 363 23.00 4.59 -17.44
C ASP A 363 24.54 4.62 -17.39
N ALA A 364 25.16 5.37 -18.32
CA ALA A 364 26.61 5.47 -18.45
C ALA A 364 27.28 6.11 -17.22
N GLU A 365 26.53 6.88 -16.44
CA GLU A 365 26.96 7.53 -15.21
C GLU A 365 26.79 6.63 -13.98
N GLY A 366 26.30 5.39 -14.15
CA GLY A 366 26.05 4.43 -13.08
C GLY A 366 24.78 4.73 -12.28
N VAL A 367 23.89 5.56 -12.79
CA VAL A 367 22.59 5.82 -12.17
C VAL A 367 21.61 4.73 -12.53
N ARG A 368 21.01 4.13 -11.51
CA ARG A 368 19.96 3.13 -11.67
C ARG A 368 18.63 3.80 -11.93
N TRP A 369 17.91 3.34 -12.96
CA TRP A 369 16.61 3.82 -13.42
C TRP A 369 15.56 2.72 -13.37
N TYR A 370 14.35 3.10 -13.00
CA TYR A 370 13.15 2.25 -13.05
C TYR A 370 12.15 2.80 -14.05
N ARG A 371 11.64 1.95 -14.92
CA ARG A 371 10.57 2.23 -15.88
C ARG A 371 9.23 2.01 -15.20
N THR A 372 8.50 3.11 -14.93
CA THR A 372 7.26 3.03 -14.15
C THR A 372 6.11 2.37 -14.91
N GLY A 373 6.12 2.44 -16.25
CA GLY A 373 4.98 2.11 -17.10
C GLY A 373 3.89 3.19 -17.07
N ASP A 374 4.09 4.29 -16.34
CA ASP A 374 3.13 5.39 -16.25
C ASP A 374 3.44 6.47 -17.28
N ARG A 375 2.43 6.85 -18.05
CA ARG A 375 2.49 7.99 -18.94
C ARG A 375 2.17 9.26 -18.17
N VAL A 376 2.99 10.30 -18.36
CA VAL A 376 2.84 11.58 -17.69
C VAL A 376 2.87 12.75 -18.68
N GLY A 377 2.24 13.86 -18.29
CA GLY A 377 2.41 15.15 -18.92
C GLY A 377 3.06 16.12 -17.97
N ARG A 378 3.93 17.00 -18.48
CA ARG A 378 4.61 18.06 -17.71
C ARG A 378 4.00 19.39 -18.04
N ALA A 379 3.55 20.12 -17.03
CA ALA A 379 3.11 21.52 -17.16
C ALA A 379 4.32 22.48 -17.29
N PRO A 380 4.13 23.71 -17.79
CA PRO A 380 5.22 24.68 -17.94
C PRO A 380 5.98 24.99 -16.66
N ASP A 381 5.32 24.90 -15.51
CA ASP A 381 5.90 25.09 -14.19
C ASP A 381 6.63 23.83 -13.66
N GLY A 382 6.68 22.75 -14.45
CA GLY A 382 7.36 21.50 -14.10
C GLY A 382 6.52 20.49 -13.33
N VAL A 383 5.28 20.80 -12.98
CA VAL A 383 4.37 19.88 -12.29
C VAL A 383 3.93 18.76 -13.24
N LEU A 384 3.95 17.51 -12.76
CA LEU A 384 3.52 16.36 -13.53
C LEU A 384 2.05 16.02 -13.29
N THR A 385 1.40 15.52 -14.35
CA THR A 385 0.06 14.91 -14.32
C THR A 385 0.12 13.49 -14.87
N HIS A 386 -0.50 12.54 -14.19
CA HIS A 386 -0.64 11.17 -14.67
C HIS A 386 -1.63 11.09 -15.84
N GLN A 387 -1.28 10.40 -16.93
CA GLN A 387 -2.07 10.30 -18.15
C GLN A 387 -2.50 8.87 -18.49
N GLY A 388 -2.31 7.94 -17.56
CA GLY A 388 -2.63 6.52 -17.72
C GLY A 388 -1.39 5.64 -17.78
N ARG A 389 -1.61 4.33 -17.92
CA ARG A 389 -0.55 3.35 -18.00
C ARG A 389 -0.29 2.88 -19.43
N LEU A 390 0.96 2.54 -19.70
CA LEU A 390 1.41 1.99 -21.00
C LEU A 390 1.31 0.45 -21.05
N ASP A 391 1.25 -0.22 -19.89
CA ASP A 391 1.34 -1.69 -19.75
C ASP A 391 0.00 -2.37 -19.36
N GLY A 392 -1.07 -1.61 -19.18
CA GLY A 392 -2.40 -2.16 -18.86
C GLY A 392 -2.58 -2.60 -17.40
N GLU A 393 -1.58 -2.46 -16.54
CA GLU A 393 -1.76 -2.58 -15.09
C GLU A 393 -2.68 -1.47 -14.58
N PHE A 394 -3.32 -1.66 -13.45
CA PHE A 394 -4.17 -0.63 -12.83
C PHE A 394 -4.18 -0.79 -11.31
N LYS A 395 -4.75 0.21 -10.63
CA LYS A 395 -4.86 0.20 -9.17
C LYS A 395 -6.30 -0.06 -8.75
N VAL A 396 -6.46 -0.95 -7.76
CA VAL A 396 -7.73 -1.26 -7.10
C VAL A 396 -7.58 -0.92 -5.62
N ARG A 397 -8.29 0.10 -5.16
CA ARG A 397 -8.18 0.60 -3.77
C ARG A 397 -6.74 0.92 -3.35
N GLY A 398 -6.01 1.58 -4.24
CA GLY A 398 -4.60 1.93 -4.04
C GLY A 398 -3.60 0.81 -4.33
N ILE A 399 -4.05 -0.44 -4.49
CA ILE A 399 -3.19 -1.59 -4.72
C ILE A 399 -2.99 -1.79 -6.22
N ARG A 400 -1.72 -1.86 -6.66
CA ARG A 400 -1.37 -2.17 -8.05
C ARG A 400 -1.68 -3.63 -8.36
N VAL A 401 -2.44 -3.85 -9.40
CA VAL A 401 -2.86 -5.18 -9.88
C VAL A 401 -2.43 -5.36 -11.32
N ASP A 402 -1.72 -6.46 -11.58
CA ASP A 402 -1.50 -6.96 -12.93
C ASP A 402 -2.66 -7.90 -13.30
N PRO A 403 -3.48 -7.57 -14.32
CA PRO A 403 -4.57 -8.43 -14.74
C PRO A 403 -4.13 -9.84 -15.09
N ALA A 404 -2.91 -10.00 -15.59
CA ALA A 404 -2.38 -11.29 -15.99
C ALA A 404 -2.20 -12.26 -14.79
N GLU A 405 -1.97 -11.74 -13.58
CA GLU A 405 -1.94 -12.59 -12.37
C GLU A 405 -3.30 -13.27 -12.13
N VAL A 406 -4.37 -12.50 -12.23
CA VAL A 406 -5.73 -13.03 -12.05
C VAL A 406 -6.12 -13.96 -13.18
N GLU A 407 -5.74 -13.62 -14.42
CA GLU A 407 -5.95 -14.46 -15.61
C GLU A 407 -5.24 -15.81 -15.48
N ALA A 408 -3.99 -15.81 -15.01
CA ALA A 408 -3.21 -17.04 -14.81
C ALA A 408 -3.90 -17.99 -13.81
N HIS A 409 -4.42 -17.45 -12.71
CA HIS A 409 -5.17 -18.25 -11.74
C HIS A 409 -6.48 -18.78 -12.34
N LEU A 410 -7.26 -17.95 -13.01
CA LEU A 410 -8.53 -18.36 -13.64
C LEU A 410 -8.33 -19.38 -14.75
N ALA A 411 -7.28 -19.22 -15.58
CA ALA A 411 -6.94 -20.18 -16.65
C ALA A 411 -6.57 -21.56 -16.12
N GLY A 412 -6.07 -21.66 -14.88
CA GLY A 412 -5.80 -22.93 -14.19
C GLY A 412 -7.04 -23.70 -13.77
N HIS A 413 -8.24 -23.11 -13.86
CA HIS A 413 -9.50 -23.78 -13.52
C HIS A 413 -9.98 -24.68 -14.66
N PRO A 414 -10.38 -25.95 -14.40
CA PRO A 414 -10.74 -26.90 -15.45
C PRO A 414 -11.94 -26.46 -16.31
N GLY A 415 -12.84 -25.66 -15.79
CA GLY A 415 -14.00 -25.11 -16.50
C GLY A 415 -13.72 -23.92 -17.40
N VAL A 416 -12.50 -23.37 -17.41
CA VAL A 416 -12.12 -22.15 -18.14
C VAL A 416 -11.39 -22.51 -19.44
N HIS A 417 -11.87 -21.99 -20.56
CA HIS A 417 -11.21 -22.08 -21.86
C HIS A 417 -10.32 -20.85 -22.12
N ALA A 418 -10.88 -19.66 -21.92
CA ALA A 418 -10.17 -18.40 -22.09
C ALA A 418 -10.69 -17.36 -21.10
N VAL A 419 -9.84 -16.38 -20.75
CA VAL A 419 -10.19 -15.34 -19.80
C VAL A 419 -9.56 -13.99 -20.19
N ALA A 420 -10.29 -12.92 -19.92
CA ALA A 420 -9.80 -11.54 -19.98
C ALA A 420 -10.16 -10.84 -18.66
N VAL A 421 -9.16 -10.23 -18.02
CA VAL A 421 -9.35 -9.43 -16.80
C VAL A 421 -8.96 -7.99 -17.07
N THR A 422 -9.76 -7.04 -16.59
CA THR A 422 -9.46 -5.62 -16.73
C THR A 422 -9.95 -4.82 -15.53
N GLY A 423 -9.35 -3.64 -15.34
CA GLY A 423 -9.83 -2.62 -14.43
C GLY A 423 -10.98 -1.82 -15.03
N THR A 424 -11.92 -1.46 -14.20
CA THR A 424 -13.04 -0.57 -14.56
C THR A 424 -13.45 0.25 -13.36
N THR A 425 -14.34 1.22 -13.58
CA THR A 425 -14.98 1.95 -12.49
C THR A 425 -16.42 1.45 -12.33
N LEU A 426 -16.74 0.89 -11.18
CA LEU A 426 -18.08 0.47 -10.79
C LEU A 426 -18.58 1.36 -9.65
N ALA A 427 -19.72 2.04 -9.87
CA ALA A 427 -20.28 2.99 -8.88
C ALA A 427 -19.24 3.99 -8.34
N GLY A 428 -18.40 4.54 -9.22
CA GLY A 428 -17.35 5.52 -8.84
C GLY A 428 -16.10 4.95 -8.20
N ARG A 429 -15.99 3.63 -8.03
CA ARG A 429 -14.85 2.95 -7.40
C ARG A 429 -14.08 2.09 -8.39
N SER A 430 -12.75 2.07 -8.28
CA SER A 430 -11.89 1.17 -9.05
C SER A 430 -12.18 -0.29 -8.72
N ALA A 431 -12.40 -1.13 -9.73
CA ALA A 431 -12.76 -2.53 -9.56
C ALA A 431 -12.16 -3.41 -10.65
N LEU A 432 -11.92 -4.69 -10.33
CA LEU A 432 -11.62 -5.75 -11.27
C LEU A 432 -12.90 -6.35 -11.84
N VAL A 433 -12.90 -6.61 -13.16
CA VAL A 433 -13.91 -7.42 -13.83
C VAL A 433 -13.24 -8.49 -14.69
N ALA A 434 -13.84 -9.68 -14.74
CA ALA A 434 -13.36 -10.80 -15.54
C ALA A 434 -14.44 -11.24 -16.53
N TYR A 435 -14.01 -11.57 -17.75
CA TYR A 435 -14.80 -12.18 -18.82
C TYR A 435 -14.23 -13.56 -19.10
N VAL A 436 -15.06 -14.60 -18.96
CA VAL A 436 -14.61 -15.99 -19.02
C VAL A 436 -15.36 -16.75 -20.09
N VAL A 437 -14.65 -17.36 -21.01
CA VAL A 437 -15.20 -18.33 -21.97
C VAL A 437 -15.15 -19.71 -21.32
N PRO A 438 -16.28 -20.39 -21.15
CA PRO A 438 -16.32 -21.71 -20.53
C PRO A 438 -15.75 -22.77 -21.47
N ARG A 439 -15.16 -23.84 -20.91
CA ARG A 439 -14.86 -25.06 -21.66
C ARG A 439 -16.14 -25.78 -22.06
N ALA A 440 -16.09 -26.51 -23.17
CA ALA A 440 -17.17 -27.37 -23.55
C ALA A 440 -17.56 -28.35 -22.45
N GLY A 441 -18.84 -28.38 -22.09
CA GLY A 441 -19.36 -29.21 -20.98
C GLY A 441 -19.36 -28.54 -19.59
N ALA A 442 -18.78 -27.34 -19.41
CA ALA A 442 -18.87 -26.63 -18.16
C ALA A 442 -20.26 -25.98 -17.98
N ALA A 443 -20.79 -26.03 -16.76
CA ALA A 443 -22.09 -25.42 -16.42
C ALA A 443 -21.98 -23.89 -16.36
N ALA A 444 -22.23 -23.21 -17.48
CA ALA A 444 -22.04 -21.76 -17.61
C ALA A 444 -22.80 -20.94 -16.54
N GLY A 445 -23.98 -21.41 -16.11
CA GLY A 445 -24.80 -20.67 -15.12
C GLY A 445 -24.21 -20.59 -13.70
N SER A 446 -23.42 -21.58 -13.26
CA SER A 446 -22.77 -21.59 -11.94
C SER A 446 -21.30 -21.20 -11.98
N LEU A 447 -20.67 -21.22 -13.16
CA LEU A 447 -19.22 -21.08 -13.32
C LEU A 447 -18.69 -19.77 -12.69
N GLY A 448 -19.39 -18.65 -12.84
CA GLY A 448 -18.94 -17.38 -12.27
C GLY A 448 -18.86 -17.38 -10.74
N ALA A 449 -19.79 -18.05 -10.06
CA ALA A 449 -19.78 -18.20 -8.61
C ALA A 449 -18.68 -19.18 -8.14
N GLU A 450 -18.51 -20.27 -8.88
CA GLU A 450 -17.46 -21.29 -8.65
C GLU A 450 -16.07 -20.68 -8.78
N LEU A 451 -15.80 -19.90 -9.83
CA LEU A 451 -14.54 -19.21 -10.06
C LEU A 451 -14.23 -18.18 -8.98
N ARG A 452 -15.25 -17.50 -8.45
CA ARG A 452 -15.06 -16.57 -7.34
C ARG A 452 -14.62 -17.29 -6.06
N THR A 453 -15.23 -18.43 -5.76
CA THR A 453 -14.82 -19.29 -4.63
C THR A 453 -13.40 -19.82 -4.85
N TYR A 454 -13.12 -20.33 -6.04
CA TYR A 454 -11.80 -20.82 -6.44
C TYR A 454 -10.68 -19.79 -6.24
N LEU A 455 -10.93 -18.52 -6.60
CA LEU A 455 -9.96 -17.44 -6.39
C LEU A 455 -9.78 -17.09 -4.92
N ARG A 456 -10.87 -17.04 -4.12
CA ARG A 456 -10.78 -16.72 -2.68
C ARG A 456 -9.84 -17.64 -1.90
N ASP A 457 -9.74 -18.88 -2.33
CA ASP A 457 -8.87 -19.88 -1.71
C ASP A 457 -7.40 -19.76 -2.14
N ARG A 458 -7.10 -18.93 -3.17
CA ARG A 458 -5.78 -18.88 -3.83
C ARG A 458 -5.11 -17.52 -3.82
N VAL A 459 -5.91 -16.45 -3.85
CA VAL A 459 -5.39 -15.09 -3.98
C VAL A 459 -5.95 -14.16 -2.90
N PRO A 460 -5.24 -13.08 -2.56
CA PRO A 460 -5.75 -12.01 -1.69
C PRO A 460 -7.04 -11.40 -2.24
N GLY A 461 -7.89 -10.88 -1.35
CA GLY A 461 -9.23 -10.38 -1.71
C GLY A 461 -9.24 -9.25 -2.75
N HIS A 462 -8.18 -8.44 -2.84
CA HIS A 462 -8.06 -7.38 -3.84
C HIS A 462 -7.83 -7.90 -5.27
N LEU A 463 -7.40 -9.15 -5.43
CA LEU A 463 -7.25 -9.85 -6.72
C LEU A 463 -8.51 -10.61 -7.14
N VAL A 464 -9.54 -10.66 -6.29
CA VAL A 464 -10.82 -11.30 -6.64
C VAL A 464 -11.71 -10.31 -7.40
N PRO A 465 -12.07 -10.58 -8.68
CA PRO A 465 -12.90 -9.67 -9.46
C PRO A 465 -14.26 -9.42 -8.80
N SER A 466 -14.68 -8.15 -8.79
CA SER A 466 -15.99 -7.73 -8.30
C SER A 466 -17.12 -8.36 -9.15
N ARG A 467 -16.85 -8.57 -10.45
CA ARG A 467 -17.76 -9.25 -11.39
C ARG A 467 -16.99 -10.26 -12.22
N ILE A 468 -17.52 -11.48 -12.33
CA ILE A 468 -17.07 -12.51 -13.27
C ILE A 468 -18.24 -12.80 -14.18
N THR A 469 -18.10 -12.50 -15.48
CA THR A 469 -19.15 -12.69 -16.50
C THR A 469 -18.73 -13.83 -17.43
N VAL A 470 -19.57 -14.84 -17.55
CA VAL A 470 -19.39 -15.91 -18.52
C VAL A 470 -19.87 -15.41 -19.89
N VAL A 471 -19.01 -15.50 -20.90
CA VAL A 471 -19.24 -14.96 -22.24
C VAL A 471 -18.96 -16.03 -23.29
N PRO A 472 -19.60 -15.95 -24.47
CA PRO A 472 -19.38 -16.94 -25.53
C PRO A 472 -18.00 -16.83 -26.18
N GLU A 473 -17.43 -15.64 -26.24
CA GLU A 473 -16.14 -15.34 -26.88
C GLU A 473 -15.45 -14.13 -26.31
N LEU A 474 -14.13 -14.01 -26.53
CA LEU A 474 -13.33 -12.81 -26.24
C LEU A 474 -12.91 -12.13 -27.54
N VAL A 475 -12.71 -10.82 -27.48
CA VAL A 475 -12.14 -10.06 -28.60
C VAL A 475 -10.63 -10.35 -28.68
N LEU A 476 -10.15 -10.63 -29.89
CA LEU A 476 -8.75 -10.86 -30.16
C LEU A 476 -8.14 -9.67 -30.94
N THR A 477 -6.87 -9.38 -30.67
CA THR A 477 -6.08 -8.46 -31.49
C THR A 477 -5.78 -9.06 -32.85
N ALA A 478 -5.30 -8.26 -33.80
CA ALA A 478 -4.87 -8.75 -35.12
C ALA A 478 -3.77 -9.83 -35.06
N SER A 479 -3.00 -9.87 -33.93
CA SER A 479 -1.99 -10.89 -33.68
C SER A 479 -2.50 -12.13 -32.94
N GLY A 480 -3.82 -12.26 -32.75
CA GLY A 480 -4.44 -13.41 -32.10
C GLY A 480 -4.36 -13.40 -30.55
N LYS A 481 -3.87 -12.33 -29.93
CA LYS A 481 -3.86 -12.18 -28.48
C LYS A 481 -5.20 -11.64 -27.97
N VAL A 482 -5.56 -11.95 -26.73
CA VAL A 482 -6.76 -11.40 -26.09
C VAL A 482 -6.67 -9.88 -25.99
N ASP A 483 -7.64 -9.18 -26.55
CA ASP A 483 -7.86 -7.74 -26.35
C ASP A 483 -8.76 -7.53 -25.12
N ARG A 484 -8.15 -7.25 -23.97
CA ARG A 484 -8.86 -7.01 -22.69
C ARG A 484 -9.85 -5.85 -22.82
N ALA A 485 -9.39 -4.73 -23.39
CA ALA A 485 -10.22 -3.53 -23.54
C ALA A 485 -11.36 -3.74 -24.53
N GLY A 486 -11.11 -4.42 -25.67
CA GLY A 486 -12.11 -4.81 -26.64
C GLY A 486 -13.16 -5.75 -26.04
N SER A 487 -12.73 -6.77 -25.32
CA SER A 487 -13.61 -7.71 -24.61
C SER A 487 -14.48 -6.98 -23.57
N HIS A 488 -13.90 -6.05 -22.81
CA HIS A 488 -14.64 -5.23 -21.86
C HIS A 488 -15.70 -4.37 -22.56
N ARG A 489 -15.36 -3.64 -23.62
CA ARG A 489 -16.32 -2.82 -24.38
C ARG A 489 -17.47 -3.66 -24.91
N LEU A 490 -17.20 -4.84 -25.48
CA LEU A 490 -18.22 -5.73 -26.06
C LEU A 490 -19.21 -6.23 -25.02
N HIS A 491 -18.72 -6.65 -23.85
CA HIS A 491 -19.54 -7.35 -22.86
C HIS A 491 -20.10 -6.47 -21.74
N SER A 492 -19.52 -5.29 -21.47
CA SER A 492 -20.08 -4.33 -20.51
C SER A 492 -21.39 -3.70 -21.02
N ALA A 493 -21.51 -3.45 -22.32
CA ALA A 493 -22.71 -2.89 -22.90
C ALA A 493 -23.92 -3.89 -22.91
N ARG A 494 -23.66 -5.20 -23.02
CA ARG A 494 -24.71 -6.24 -22.98
C ARG A 494 -25.30 -6.44 -21.58
N GLY A 495 -24.50 -6.31 -20.50
CA GLY A 495 -24.97 -6.41 -19.11
C GLY A 495 -25.84 -5.24 -18.64
N ALA A 496 -25.79 -4.09 -19.32
CA ALA A 496 -26.65 -2.95 -19.02
C ALA A 496 -28.05 -3.06 -19.63
N GLY A 497 -28.22 -3.92 -20.67
CA GLY A 497 -29.50 -4.12 -21.35
C GLY A 497 -30.43 -5.19 -20.74
N GLU A 498 -29.88 -6.12 -19.96
CA GLU A 498 -30.68 -7.21 -19.35
C GLU A 498 -31.37 -6.84 -18.03
N GLY A 499 -31.06 -5.67 -17.45
CA GLY A 499 -31.71 -5.16 -16.22
C GLY A 499 -32.96 -4.30 -16.42
N ALA A 500 -33.32 -3.97 -17.67
CA ALA A 500 -34.41 -3.04 -17.99
C ALA A 500 -35.71 -3.71 -18.48
N GLY A 501 -35.85 -5.03 -18.39
CA GLY A 501 -36.96 -5.77 -19.01
C GLY A 501 -37.74 -6.72 -18.09
N ALA A 502 -37.98 -6.35 -16.81
CA ALA A 502 -38.96 -7.05 -15.99
C ALA A 502 -40.02 -6.05 -15.50
N GLN A 503 -40.97 -5.73 -16.37
CA GLN A 503 -42.26 -5.16 -15.96
C GLN A 503 -42.99 -6.19 -15.10
N LEU A 504 -43.21 -5.84 -13.84
CA LEU A 504 -44.16 -6.54 -12.96
C LEU A 504 -45.57 -6.40 -13.52
N PRO A 505 -46.42 -7.46 -13.55
CA PRO A 505 -47.83 -7.35 -13.95
C PRO A 505 -48.58 -6.61 -12.83
N GLU A 506 -49.47 -5.69 -13.25
CA GLU A 506 -50.44 -5.01 -12.39
C GLU A 506 -51.37 -6.01 -11.67
N PRO A 507 -51.76 -5.76 -10.43
CA PRO A 507 -52.77 -6.57 -9.76
C PRO A 507 -54.15 -6.26 -10.32
N ALA A 508 -54.81 -7.29 -10.83
CA ALA A 508 -56.22 -7.21 -11.19
C ALA A 508 -57.12 -7.00 -9.97
N HIS A 509 -57.90 -5.94 -10.03
CA HIS A 509 -59.02 -5.72 -9.08
C HIS A 509 -60.11 -6.77 -9.35
N HIS A 510 -60.44 -7.53 -8.32
CA HIS A 510 -61.81 -7.99 -8.01
C HIS A 510 -61.95 -8.17 -6.51
#